data_c656404b5e34431b1110caa64f28f04e
#
_entry.id   c656404b5e34431b1110caa64f28f04e
#
_cell.length_a   1.000
_cell.length_b   1.000
_cell.length_c   1.000
_cell.angle_alpha   90.00
_cell.angle_beta   90.00
_cell.angle_gamma   90.00
#
_symmetry.space_group_name_H-M   'P 1'
#
loop_
_entity.id
_entity.type
_entity.pdbx_description
1 polymer ?
#
loop_
_entity_poly.entity_id
_entity_poly.type
_entity_poly.pdbx_seq_one_letter_code
_entity_poly.pdbx_strand_id
1 'polypeptide(L)'
;MKKLFSVLVMFCWLCLPARPQGPQQRPMAGLIESYKTGFITQRLNLTTEEAQKFWPIYNSYSAEVRQVNITYRQNHNELQMEESRLNIKKKYSVEFLKAISPGKINDFFKAEKDFDVIIRREMQRRQMQRRPFGGDQ
;
A
#
# COMPACT_ATOMS: atom_id res chain seq x y z
N MET A 1 40.44 -46.86 -15.17
CA MET A 1 39.61 -46.91 -13.96
C MET A 1 39.59 -45.56 -13.23
N LYS A 2 39.80 -44.43 -13.93
CA LYS A 2 39.79 -43.04 -13.31
C LYS A 2 38.69 -42.12 -13.83
N LYS A 3 37.76 -42.61 -14.62
CA LYS A 3 36.69 -41.79 -15.25
C LYS A 3 35.28 -42.09 -14.73
N LEU A 4 35.06 -43.01 -13.79
CA LEU A 4 33.78 -43.37 -13.21
C LEU A 4 33.47 -42.67 -11.88
N PHE A 5 34.46 -41.98 -11.27
CA PHE A 5 34.29 -41.31 -9.98
C PHE A 5 33.79 -39.88 -10.11
N SER A 6 33.80 -39.31 -11.32
CA SER A 6 33.44 -37.87 -11.53
C SER A 6 31.93 -37.66 -11.75
N VAL A 7 31.13 -38.70 -11.99
CA VAL A 7 29.69 -38.55 -12.29
C VAL A 7 28.83 -38.68 -11.03
N LEU A 8 29.38 -39.28 -9.96
CA LEU A 8 28.61 -39.52 -8.72
C LEU A 8 28.56 -38.31 -7.76
N VAL A 9 29.40 -37.29 -7.94
CA VAL A 9 29.46 -36.09 -7.07
C VAL A 9 28.47 -35.01 -7.53
N MET A 10 27.98 -35.06 -8.76
CA MET A 10 27.13 -34.00 -9.33
C MET A 10 25.62 -34.17 -9.07
N PHE A 11 25.20 -35.26 -8.41
CA PHE A 11 23.76 -35.54 -8.17
C PHE A 11 23.27 -35.28 -6.75
N CYS A 12 24.13 -34.77 -5.84
CA CYS A 12 23.78 -34.60 -4.43
C CYS A 12 23.39 -33.15 -4.03
N TRP A 13 23.16 -32.25 -5.01
CA TRP A 13 22.88 -30.83 -4.72
C TRP A 13 21.44 -30.38 -5.00
N LEU A 14 20.50 -31.31 -5.20
CA LEU A 14 19.10 -30.99 -5.53
C LEU A 14 18.09 -31.34 -4.44
N CYS A 15 18.52 -31.65 -3.21
CA CYS A 15 17.61 -31.77 -2.07
C CYS A 15 17.75 -30.54 -1.15
N LEU A 16 17.38 -29.36 -1.62
CA LEU A 16 17.02 -28.26 -0.74
C LEU A 16 15.68 -28.61 -0.10
N PRO A 17 15.57 -28.74 1.23
CA PRO A 17 14.27 -28.92 1.89
C PRO A 17 13.45 -27.68 1.59
N ALA A 18 12.34 -27.85 0.87
CA ALA A 18 11.30 -26.84 0.73
C ALA A 18 10.81 -26.53 2.16
N ARG A 19 11.26 -25.39 2.72
CA ARG A 19 10.70 -24.89 3.96
C ARG A 19 9.22 -24.61 3.70
N PRO A 20 8.29 -25.19 4.46
CA PRO A 20 6.90 -24.78 4.39
C PRO A 20 6.85 -23.31 4.80
N GLN A 21 6.55 -22.43 3.84
CA GLN A 21 6.19 -21.06 4.13
C GLN A 21 4.83 -21.15 4.84
N GLY A 22 4.87 -21.10 6.18
CA GLY A 22 3.67 -20.92 6.99
C GLY A 22 2.92 -19.67 6.51
N PRO A 23 1.61 -19.55 6.81
CA PRO A 23 0.82 -18.40 6.40
C PRO A 23 1.56 -17.14 6.83
N GLN A 24 2.15 -16.43 5.86
CA GLN A 24 2.78 -15.14 6.12
C GLN A 24 1.69 -14.22 6.63
N GLN A 25 1.70 -13.95 7.92
CA GLN A 25 0.87 -12.89 8.51
C GLN A 25 1.29 -11.61 7.79
N ARG A 26 0.47 -11.20 6.81
CA ARG A 26 0.69 -9.93 6.12
C ARG A 26 0.74 -8.84 7.18
N PRO A 27 1.80 -8.03 7.23
CA PRO A 27 1.86 -6.93 8.18
C PRO A 27 0.57 -6.10 8.07
N MET A 28 0.07 -5.56 9.17
CA MET A 28 -1.17 -4.75 9.20
C MET A 28 -1.19 -3.69 8.07
N ALA A 29 -0.02 -3.13 7.75
CA ALA A 29 0.15 -2.18 6.65
C ALA A 29 -0.24 -2.79 5.28
N GLY A 30 0.15 -4.01 4.97
CA GLY A 30 -0.21 -4.69 3.72
C GLY A 30 -1.70 -5.02 3.64
N LEU A 31 -2.34 -5.29 4.79
CA LEU A 31 -3.77 -5.52 4.86
C LEU A 31 -4.54 -4.21 4.56
N ILE A 32 -4.14 -3.10 5.16
CA ILE A 32 -4.74 -1.78 4.91
C ILE A 32 -4.59 -1.39 3.44
N GLU A 33 -3.43 -1.64 2.82
CA GLU A 33 -3.20 -1.36 1.41
C GLU A 33 -4.11 -2.20 0.49
N SER A 34 -4.31 -3.47 0.81
CA SER A 34 -5.23 -4.33 0.06
C SER A 34 -6.68 -3.84 0.17
N TYR A 35 -7.11 -3.40 1.35
CA TYR A 35 -8.43 -2.80 1.54
C TYR A 35 -8.57 -1.49 0.78
N LYS A 36 -7.55 -0.65 0.77
CA LYS A 36 -7.53 0.62 0.04
C LYS A 36 -7.68 0.39 -1.46
N THR A 37 -6.95 -0.57 -2.00
CA THR A 37 -7.03 -0.96 -3.41
C THR A 37 -8.45 -1.40 -3.78
N GLY A 38 -9.05 -2.31 -3.03
CA GLY A 38 -10.43 -2.75 -3.26
C GLY A 38 -11.44 -1.60 -3.16
N PHE A 39 -11.32 -0.77 -2.14
CA PHE A 39 -12.21 0.38 -1.91
C PHE A 39 -12.15 1.39 -3.06
N ILE A 40 -10.95 1.80 -3.49
CA ILE A 40 -10.78 2.75 -4.59
C ILE A 40 -11.29 2.15 -5.90
N THR A 41 -10.93 0.91 -6.23
CA THR A 41 -11.39 0.22 -7.46
C THR A 41 -12.91 0.23 -7.55
N GLN A 42 -13.59 -0.12 -6.45
CA GLN A 42 -15.05 -0.15 -6.38
C GLN A 42 -15.65 1.27 -6.46
N ARG A 43 -15.08 2.22 -5.71
CA ARG A 43 -15.60 3.59 -5.63
C ARG A 43 -15.53 4.33 -6.97
N LEU A 44 -14.47 4.09 -7.75
CA LEU A 44 -14.28 4.67 -9.07
C LEU A 44 -14.93 3.82 -10.18
N ASN A 45 -15.45 2.65 -9.86
CA ASN A 45 -15.91 1.68 -10.85
C ASN A 45 -14.88 1.52 -11.99
N LEU A 46 -13.63 1.19 -11.61
CA LEU A 46 -12.55 1.02 -12.58
C LEU A 46 -12.80 -0.22 -13.42
N THR A 47 -12.73 -0.09 -14.74
CA THR A 47 -12.63 -1.24 -15.63
C THR A 47 -11.27 -1.93 -15.47
N THR A 48 -11.13 -3.15 -15.96
CA THR A 48 -9.84 -3.86 -15.94
C THR A 48 -8.74 -3.07 -16.63
N GLU A 49 -9.05 -2.45 -17.77
CA GLU A 49 -8.11 -1.65 -18.54
C GLU A 49 -7.71 -0.37 -17.82
N GLU A 50 -8.67 0.34 -17.21
CA GLU A 50 -8.40 1.51 -16.39
C GLU A 50 -7.55 1.13 -15.19
N ALA A 51 -7.87 0.04 -14.50
CA ALA A 51 -7.12 -0.43 -13.32
C ALA A 51 -5.67 -0.76 -13.67
N GLN A 52 -5.41 -1.44 -14.80
CA GLN A 52 -4.05 -1.75 -15.24
C GLN A 52 -3.18 -0.51 -15.45
N LYS A 53 -3.77 0.60 -15.93
CA LYS A 53 -3.06 1.87 -16.14
C LYS A 53 -3.01 2.72 -14.87
N PHE A 54 -4.06 2.69 -14.06
CA PHE A 54 -4.21 3.51 -12.87
C PHE A 54 -3.24 3.10 -11.74
N TRP A 55 -3.13 1.80 -11.44
CA TRP A 55 -2.37 1.34 -10.27
C TRP A 55 -0.87 1.65 -10.34
N PRO A 56 -0.16 1.53 -11.47
CA PRO A 56 1.23 1.98 -11.57
C PRO A 56 1.40 3.46 -11.25
N ILE A 57 0.50 4.32 -11.74
CA ILE A 57 0.52 5.77 -11.48
C ILE A 57 0.24 6.03 -9.98
N TYR A 58 -0.77 5.35 -9.42
CA TYR A 58 -1.11 5.43 -8.01
C TYR A 58 0.06 5.04 -7.10
N ASN A 59 0.78 3.97 -7.43
CA ASN A 59 1.93 3.53 -6.63
C ASN A 59 3.02 4.62 -6.57
N SER A 60 3.29 5.28 -7.69
CA SER A 60 4.24 6.40 -7.74
C SER A 60 3.73 7.60 -6.94
N TYR A 61 2.46 7.98 -7.09
CA TYR A 61 1.79 9.01 -6.31
C TYR A 61 1.88 8.72 -4.80
N SER A 62 1.51 7.52 -4.39
CA SER A 62 1.51 7.10 -2.99
C SER A 62 2.92 7.11 -2.38
N ALA A 63 3.94 6.75 -3.14
CA ALA A 63 5.33 6.82 -2.70
C ALA A 63 5.77 8.27 -2.42
N GLU A 64 5.45 9.21 -3.30
CA GLU A 64 5.77 10.63 -3.09
C GLU A 64 5.01 11.22 -1.89
N VAL A 65 3.72 10.92 -1.74
CA VAL A 65 2.93 11.34 -0.56
C VAL A 65 3.51 10.78 0.73
N ARG A 66 3.97 9.53 0.71
CA ARG A 66 4.63 8.90 1.87
C ARG A 66 5.91 9.63 2.25
N GLN A 67 6.71 10.04 1.27
CA GLN A 67 7.94 10.79 1.51
C GLN A 67 7.66 12.14 2.18
N VAL A 68 6.64 12.87 1.73
CA VAL A 68 6.21 14.12 2.37
C VAL A 68 5.82 13.88 3.84
N ASN A 69 5.09 12.81 4.13
CA ASN A 69 4.71 12.48 5.50
C ASN A 69 5.92 12.12 6.40
N ILE A 70 6.95 11.48 5.84
CA ILE A 70 8.20 11.19 6.57
C ILE A 70 8.92 12.51 6.89
N THR A 71 9.08 13.40 5.91
CA THR A 71 9.70 14.72 6.09
C THR A 71 8.96 15.56 7.13
N TYR A 72 7.61 15.57 7.08
CA TYR A 72 6.80 16.26 8.09
C TYR A 72 7.04 15.75 9.52
N ARG A 73 7.18 14.44 9.70
CA ARG A 73 7.48 13.87 11.03
C ARG A 73 8.83 14.32 11.58
N GLN A 74 9.75 14.75 10.73
CA GLN A 74 11.09 15.22 11.12
C GLN A 74 11.10 16.70 11.44
N ASN A 75 10.41 17.53 10.64
CA ASN A 75 10.49 18.99 10.74
C ASN A 75 9.22 19.67 11.30
N HIS A 76 8.09 18.95 11.38
CA HIS A 76 6.79 19.44 11.86
C HIS A 76 6.28 20.72 11.14
N ASN A 77 6.71 20.94 9.89
CA ASN A 77 6.29 22.09 9.10
C ASN A 77 4.99 21.79 8.35
N GLU A 78 3.86 22.19 8.93
CA GLU A 78 2.50 21.95 8.41
C GLU A 78 2.29 22.59 7.03
N LEU A 79 2.67 23.89 6.89
CA LEU A 79 2.49 24.60 5.63
C LEU A 79 3.27 23.95 4.49
N GLN A 80 4.51 23.59 4.75
CA GLN A 80 5.35 22.90 3.75
C GLN A 80 4.78 21.54 3.37
N MET A 81 4.22 20.81 4.34
CA MET A 81 3.57 19.52 4.08
C MET A 81 2.33 19.70 3.18
N GLU A 82 1.44 20.67 3.50
CA GLU A 82 0.23 20.91 2.73
C GLU A 82 0.55 21.38 1.30
N GLU A 83 1.52 22.28 1.14
CA GLU A 83 1.99 22.75 -0.17
C GLU A 83 2.55 21.57 -0.99
N SER A 84 3.42 20.76 -0.39
CA SER A 84 4.01 19.60 -1.04
C SER A 84 2.95 18.60 -1.49
N ARG A 85 1.96 18.31 -0.64
CA ARG A 85 0.84 17.44 -0.98
C ARG A 85 -0.01 18.00 -2.13
N LEU A 86 -0.27 19.32 -2.12
CA LEU A 86 -1.03 19.97 -3.19
C LEU A 86 -0.28 19.88 -4.53
N ASN A 87 1.03 20.12 -4.51
CA ASN A 87 1.88 20.04 -5.70
C ASN A 87 1.91 18.59 -6.27
N ILE A 88 2.01 17.58 -5.40
CA ILE A 88 1.93 16.19 -5.81
C ILE A 88 0.56 15.89 -6.44
N LYS A 89 -0.54 16.32 -5.82
CA LYS A 89 -1.88 16.13 -6.39
C LYS A 89 -2.03 16.77 -7.76
N LYS A 90 -1.54 18.01 -7.94
CA LYS A 90 -1.57 18.69 -9.24
C LYS A 90 -0.76 17.92 -10.29
N LYS A 91 0.46 17.50 -9.97
CA LYS A 91 1.33 16.71 -10.83
C LYS A 91 0.63 15.43 -11.28
N TYR A 92 0.13 14.65 -10.33
CA TYR A 92 -0.48 13.36 -10.63
C TYR A 92 -1.89 13.44 -11.20
N SER A 93 -2.61 14.55 -11.05
CA SER A 93 -3.88 14.76 -11.76
C SER A 93 -3.70 14.66 -13.28
N VAL A 94 -2.58 15.19 -13.82
CA VAL A 94 -2.25 15.10 -15.24
C VAL A 94 -1.89 13.65 -15.63
N GLU A 95 -1.14 12.95 -14.79
CA GLU A 95 -0.78 11.56 -15.03
C GLU A 95 -2.01 10.64 -15.02
N PHE A 96 -2.92 10.82 -14.07
CA PHE A 96 -4.16 10.04 -13.97
C PHE A 96 -5.07 10.20 -15.19
N LEU A 97 -5.03 11.33 -15.92
CA LEU A 97 -5.77 11.50 -17.18
C LEU A 97 -5.39 10.48 -18.26
N LYS A 98 -4.21 9.85 -18.14
CA LYS A 98 -3.77 8.78 -19.04
C LYS A 98 -4.49 7.45 -18.77
N ALA A 99 -5.10 7.31 -17.60
CA ALA A 99 -5.72 6.08 -17.14
C ALA A 99 -7.24 6.19 -16.95
N ILE A 100 -7.72 7.33 -16.46
CA ILE A 100 -9.13 7.54 -16.07
C ILE A 100 -9.64 8.91 -16.52
N SER A 101 -10.97 9.07 -16.56
CA SER A 101 -11.62 10.33 -16.94
C SER A 101 -11.43 11.44 -15.88
N PRO A 102 -11.55 12.73 -16.25
CA PRO A 102 -11.45 13.85 -15.29
C PRO A 102 -12.41 13.75 -14.11
N GLY A 103 -13.63 13.26 -14.32
CA GLY A 103 -14.61 13.03 -13.25
C GLY A 103 -14.11 12.01 -12.23
N LYS A 104 -13.57 10.89 -12.70
CA LYS A 104 -13.00 9.84 -11.83
C LYS A 104 -11.77 10.32 -11.05
N ILE A 105 -11.02 11.34 -11.52
CA ILE A 105 -9.90 11.91 -10.76
C ILE A 105 -10.40 12.62 -9.51
N ASN A 106 -11.47 13.42 -9.61
CA ASN A 106 -12.08 14.07 -8.46
C ASN A 106 -12.65 13.04 -7.47
N ASP A 107 -13.31 11.99 -7.99
CA ASP A 107 -13.83 10.90 -7.18
C ASP A 107 -12.71 10.13 -6.49
N PHE A 108 -11.54 9.98 -7.15
CA PHE A 108 -10.37 9.36 -6.55
C PHE A 108 -9.85 10.13 -5.32
N PHE A 109 -9.62 11.43 -5.44
CA PHE A 109 -9.14 12.21 -4.30
C PHE A 109 -10.15 12.27 -3.15
N LYS A 110 -11.45 12.23 -3.48
CA LYS A 110 -12.51 12.11 -2.48
C LYS A 110 -12.48 10.72 -1.81
N ALA A 111 -12.41 9.66 -2.61
CA ALA A 111 -12.34 8.29 -2.11
C ALA A 111 -11.12 8.06 -1.21
N GLU A 112 -9.95 8.61 -1.57
CA GLU A 112 -8.74 8.54 -0.75
C GLU A 112 -8.96 9.21 0.63
N LYS A 113 -9.55 10.40 0.66
CA LYS A 113 -9.90 11.09 1.90
C LYS A 113 -10.92 10.31 2.74
N ASP A 114 -11.96 9.78 2.11
CA ASP A 114 -12.99 8.99 2.78
C ASP A 114 -12.38 7.72 3.41
N PHE A 115 -11.50 7.05 2.67
CA PHE A 115 -10.78 5.87 3.18
C PHE A 115 -9.93 6.20 4.41
N ASP A 116 -9.18 7.30 4.39
CA ASP A 116 -8.37 7.72 5.52
C ASP A 116 -9.22 8.02 6.78
N VAL A 117 -10.44 8.54 6.60
CA VAL A 117 -11.40 8.73 7.71
C VAL A 117 -11.87 7.40 8.25
N ILE A 118 -12.22 6.44 7.38
CA ILE A 118 -12.67 5.09 7.77
C ILE A 118 -11.59 4.38 8.58
N ILE A 119 -10.34 4.38 8.09
CA ILE A 119 -9.23 3.71 8.77
C ILE A 119 -8.93 4.35 10.13
N ARG A 120 -8.93 5.68 10.22
CA ARG A 120 -8.73 6.37 11.52
C ARG A 120 -9.80 5.99 12.54
N ARG A 121 -11.07 5.96 12.15
CA ARG A 121 -12.19 5.56 13.02
C ARG A 121 -12.04 4.11 13.49
N GLU A 122 -11.68 3.21 12.59
CA GLU A 122 -11.49 1.80 12.92
C GLU A 122 -10.31 1.60 13.88
N MET A 123 -9.19 2.31 13.68
CA MET A 123 -8.07 2.26 14.60
C MET A 123 -8.42 2.79 15.99
N GLN A 124 -9.15 3.90 16.07
CA GLN A 124 -9.64 4.46 17.36
C GLN A 124 -10.57 3.47 18.07
N ARG A 125 -11.51 2.85 17.35
CA ARG A 125 -12.42 1.84 17.91
C ARG A 125 -11.65 0.66 18.50
N ARG A 126 -10.64 0.15 17.79
CA ARG A 126 -9.80 -0.95 18.28
C ARG A 126 -8.96 -0.56 19.50
N GLN A 127 -8.49 0.68 19.57
CA GLN A 127 -7.75 1.17 20.73
C GLN A 127 -8.65 1.27 21.97
N MET A 128 -9.90 1.74 21.82
CA MET A 128 -10.86 1.78 22.92
C MET A 128 -11.21 0.38 23.43
N GLN A 129 -11.36 -0.59 22.55
CA GLN A 129 -11.64 -1.98 22.93
C GLN A 129 -10.47 -2.68 23.63
N ARG A 130 -9.23 -2.22 23.42
CA ARG A 130 -8.02 -2.77 24.04
C ARG A 130 -7.70 -2.15 25.39
N ARG A 131 -8.35 -1.05 25.79
CA ARG A 131 -8.22 -0.53 27.16
C ARG A 131 -8.93 -1.50 28.09
N PRO A 132 -8.20 -2.22 28.99
CA PRO A 132 -8.86 -3.00 30.01
C PRO A 132 -9.71 -2.03 30.82
N PHE A 133 -10.91 -2.46 31.16
CA PHE A 133 -11.75 -1.81 32.17
C PHE A 133 -10.95 -1.85 33.46
N GLY A 134 -10.06 -0.87 33.63
CA GLY A 134 -9.27 -0.69 34.85
C GLY A 134 -10.22 -0.29 35.94
N GLY A 135 -10.46 -1.24 36.84
CA GLY A 135 -11.34 -1.06 37.97
C GLY A 135 -10.86 0.09 38.84
N ASP A 136 -11.77 0.97 39.10
CA ASP A 136 -11.78 1.75 40.31
C ASP A 136 -11.96 0.77 41.50
N GLN A 137 -10.90 0.54 42.23
CA GLN A 137 -10.91 0.11 43.62
C GLN A 137 -10.08 1.08 44.42
#